data_8eb80d23ab422d062dc8f64412bfc88d
#
_entry.id   8eb80d23ab422d062dc8f64412bfc88d
#
_cell.length_a   1.000
_cell.length_b   1.000
_cell.length_c   1.000
_cell.angle_alpha   90.00
_cell.angle_beta   90.00
_cell.angle_gamma   90.00
#
_symmetry.space_group_name_H-M   'P 1'
#
loop_
_entity.id
_entity.type
_entity.pdbx_description
1 polymer ?
#
loop_
_entity_poly.entity_id
_entity_poly.type
_entity_poly.pdbx_seq_one_letter_code
_entity_poly.pdbx_strand_id
1 'polypeptide(L)'
;AGWKAPTRITVKDRAGKWDLYGLMWTPTALDSTKKYPIINYIYPGPQGGSVGSRQFSAATRDNQALAELGFIVVAIDGTGNPTRSKSFHDAYYARMSDNTLPDQIAGMKQLAERYRFIDLERAGMWGHSGGGFATASAMFQYPDFFKVGISESGNHDNRNYEDDWGERYHGLLTTTGAVDNYDKEANQTLAKNLKGKLMLAHGTMDDNVPPDNTWLVVDALIKAGKDFDLVMIPNAAHGYGAASNYMMRRRWDYFVQHLLGATPPKAYQIGPKS
;
A
#
# COMPACT_ATOMS: atom_id res chain seq x y z
N ALA A 1 -2.79 26.99 -12.03
CA ALA A 1 -1.37 26.84 -12.24
C ALA A 1 -0.98 25.50 -12.90
N GLY A 2 -1.67 25.04 -13.95
CA GLY A 2 -1.27 23.87 -14.74
C GLY A 2 -1.72 22.51 -14.18
N TRP A 3 -2.43 22.47 -13.06
CA TRP A 3 -2.95 21.20 -12.51
C TRP A 3 -3.83 20.47 -13.55
N LYS A 4 -3.64 19.16 -13.60
CA LYS A 4 -4.46 18.25 -14.41
C LYS A 4 -5.06 17.18 -13.51
N ALA A 5 -6.34 16.85 -13.75
CA ALA A 5 -6.97 15.74 -13.06
C ALA A 5 -6.23 14.43 -13.33
N PRO A 6 -6.16 13.50 -12.36
CA PRO A 6 -5.54 12.20 -12.60
C PRO A 6 -6.20 11.49 -13.79
N THR A 7 -5.39 10.79 -14.55
CA THR A 7 -5.84 10.05 -15.74
C THR A 7 -6.62 8.83 -15.33
N ARG A 8 -7.80 8.64 -15.92
CA ARG A 8 -8.53 7.36 -15.78
C ARG A 8 -7.76 6.28 -16.52
N ILE A 9 -7.58 5.16 -15.85
CA ILE A 9 -6.94 3.98 -16.44
C ILE A 9 -7.88 2.78 -16.39
N THR A 10 -7.77 1.93 -17.39
CA THR A 10 -8.41 0.62 -17.42
C THR A 10 -7.35 -0.41 -17.77
N VAL A 11 -7.25 -1.45 -16.97
CA VAL A 11 -6.33 -2.57 -17.17
C VAL A 11 -7.09 -3.88 -16.97
N LYS A 12 -6.55 -4.98 -17.43
CA LYS A 12 -7.11 -6.32 -17.17
C LYS A 12 -6.61 -6.87 -15.84
N ASP A 13 -7.46 -7.63 -15.17
CA ASP A 13 -7.08 -8.42 -14.00
C ASP A 13 -6.02 -9.47 -14.36
N ARG A 14 -5.49 -10.14 -13.35
CA ARG A 14 -4.47 -11.21 -13.47
C ARG A 14 -4.83 -12.33 -14.46
N ALA A 15 -6.12 -12.58 -14.66
CA ALA A 15 -6.63 -13.64 -15.54
C ALA A 15 -7.09 -13.10 -16.90
N GLY A 16 -7.04 -11.78 -17.16
CA GLY A 16 -7.56 -11.16 -18.37
C GLY A 16 -9.10 -11.15 -18.47
N LYS A 17 -9.78 -11.51 -17.37
CA LYS A 17 -11.24 -11.71 -17.35
C LYS A 17 -12.02 -10.42 -17.13
N TRP A 18 -11.60 -9.61 -16.17
CA TRP A 18 -12.29 -8.37 -15.78
C TRP A 18 -11.49 -7.14 -16.12
N ASP A 19 -12.18 -6.09 -16.52
CA ASP A 19 -11.60 -4.75 -16.55
C ASP A 19 -11.51 -4.23 -15.11
N LEU A 20 -10.33 -3.74 -14.75
CA LEU A 20 -10.06 -3.05 -13.51
C LEU A 20 -9.93 -1.57 -13.79
N TYR A 21 -10.54 -0.76 -12.96
CA TYR A 21 -10.54 0.68 -13.10
C TYR A 21 -9.62 1.33 -12.08
N GLY A 22 -8.97 2.40 -12.50
CA GLY A 22 -8.01 3.09 -11.65
C GLY A 22 -7.78 4.54 -12.03
N LEU A 23 -6.91 5.17 -11.26
CA LEU A 23 -6.40 6.51 -11.52
C LEU A 23 -4.88 6.49 -11.56
N MET A 24 -4.32 7.34 -12.41
CA MET A 24 -2.89 7.57 -12.51
C MET A 24 -2.59 9.06 -12.37
N TRP A 25 -1.72 9.39 -11.43
CA TRP A 25 -1.17 10.72 -11.21
C TRP A 25 0.22 10.80 -11.83
N THR A 26 0.49 11.88 -12.51
CA THR A 26 1.79 12.18 -13.11
C THR A 26 2.25 13.56 -12.66
N PRO A 27 3.56 13.84 -12.67
CA PRO A 27 4.03 15.20 -12.48
C PRO A 27 3.33 16.18 -13.42
N THR A 28 3.01 17.37 -12.92
CA THR A 28 2.42 18.44 -13.77
C THR A 28 3.32 18.75 -14.96
N ALA A 29 4.63 18.78 -14.76
CA ALA A 29 5.65 18.96 -15.79
C ALA A 29 6.27 17.61 -16.24
N LEU A 30 5.43 16.64 -16.61
CA LEU A 30 5.90 15.33 -17.08
C LEU A 30 6.75 15.47 -18.35
N ASP A 31 7.96 14.94 -18.29
CA ASP A 31 8.84 14.75 -19.44
C ASP A 31 8.80 13.28 -19.87
N SER A 32 8.04 12.98 -20.91
CA SER A 32 7.82 11.60 -21.38
C SER A 32 9.07 10.92 -21.97
N THR A 33 10.18 11.63 -22.10
CA THR A 33 11.47 11.07 -22.52
C THR A 33 12.26 10.46 -21.36
N LYS A 34 11.88 10.78 -20.13
CA LYS A 34 12.50 10.27 -18.91
C LYS A 34 11.78 9.04 -18.36
N LYS A 35 12.45 8.35 -17.44
CA LYS A 35 11.90 7.21 -16.69
C LYS A 35 11.58 7.62 -15.26
N TYR A 36 10.36 7.29 -14.81
CA TYR A 36 9.86 7.60 -13.49
C TYR A 36 9.55 6.31 -12.72
N PRO A 37 10.01 6.19 -11.47
CA PRO A 37 9.56 5.10 -10.59
C PRO A 37 8.04 5.12 -10.45
N ILE A 38 7.44 3.96 -10.24
CA ILE A 38 6.00 3.82 -10.05
C ILE A 38 5.67 3.45 -8.60
N ILE A 39 4.70 4.14 -8.02
CA ILE A 39 4.17 3.88 -6.69
C ILE A 39 2.71 3.44 -6.81
N ASN A 40 2.38 2.31 -6.23
CA ASN A 40 0.99 1.88 -6.07
C ASN A 40 0.48 2.35 -4.69
N TYR A 41 -0.54 3.20 -4.68
CA TYR A 41 -1.36 3.46 -3.49
C TYR A 41 -2.44 2.40 -3.41
N ILE A 42 -2.51 1.68 -2.30
CA ILE A 42 -3.42 0.54 -2.16
C ILE A 42 -4.34 0.65 -0.93
N TYR A 43 -5.62 0.34 -1.17
CA TYR A 43 -6.59 -0.11 -0.20
C TYR A 43 -7.41 -1.24 -0.85
N PRO A 44 -7.10 -2.53 -0.59
CA PRO A 44 -7.52 -3.63 -1.47
C PRO A 44 -9.00 -4.03 -1.35
N GLY A 45 -9.70 -3.54 -0.39
CA GLY A 45 -11.05 -4.00 -0.01
C GLY A 45 -10.98 -4.88 1.24
N PRO A 46 -12.00 -5.68 1.52
CA PRO A 46 -13.23 -5.94 0.73
C PRO A 46 -14.35 -4.92 0.90
N GLN A 47 -14.25 -4.01 1.89
CA GLN A 47 -15.31 -3.02 2.17
C GLN A 47 -15.13 -1.70 1.41
N GLY A 48 -13.99 -1.46 0.79
CA GLY A 48 -13.66 -0.24 0.09
C GLY A 48 -12.75 -0.48 -1.11
N GLY A 49 -12.12 0.57 -1.61
CA GLY A 49 -11.19 0.51 -2.72
C GLY A 49 -10.13 1.61 -2.66
N SER A 50 -9.15 1.53 -3.54
CA SER A 50 -8.03 2.48 -3.65
C SER A 50 -8.41 3.73 -4.45
N VAL A 51 -9.33 3.60 -5.39
CA VAL A 51 -9.66 4.66 -6.36
C VAL A 51 -10.54 5.70 -5.69
N GLY A 52 -9.99 6.90 -5.57
CA GLY A 52 -10.69 8.05 -5.02
C GLY A 52 -11.31 8.94 -6.10
N SER A 53 -11.48 10.23 -5.75
CA SER A 53 -12.05 11.25 -6.61
C SER A 53 -11.02 11.82 -7.59
N ARG A 54 -11.52 12.29 -8.74
CA ARG A 54 -10.74 13.12 -9.71
C ARG A 54 -10.88 14.62 -9.45
N GLN A 55 -11.46 15.01 -8.33
CA GLN A 55 -11.55 16.42 -7.94
C GLN A 55 -10.17 17.02 -7.70
N PHE A 56 -10.08 18.33 -7.73
CA PHE A 56 -8.84 19.04 -7.43
C PHE A 56 -8.30 18.63 -6.06
N SER A 57 -7.04 18.23 -6.04
CA SER A 57 -6.26 18.02 -4.83
C SER A 57 -4.99 18.86 -4.93
N ALA A 58 -4.69 19.61 -3.87
CA ALA A 58 -3.46 20.37 -3.81
C ALA A 58 -2.26 19.43 -3.86
N ALA A 59 -1.19 19.84 -4.56
CA ALA A 59 0.07 19.07 -4.66
C ALA A 59 0.85 19.01 -3.32
N THR A 60 0.20 19.31 -2.23
CA THR A 60 0.72 19.21 -0.86
C THR A 60 0.15 18.02 -0.10
N ARG A 61 -0.64 17.17 -0.76
CA ARG A 61 -1.29 16.00 -0.13
C ARG A 61 -1.32 14.80 -1.06
N ASP A 62 -1.16 13.62 -0.47
CA ASP A 62 -1.39 12.29 -1.07
C ASP A 62 -0.72 12.06 -2.43
N ASN A 63 -1.43 11.43 -3.36
CA ASN A 63 -0.88 10.91 -4.60
C ASN A 63 -0.35 12.00 -5.56
N GLN A 64 -0.99 13.18 -5.61
CA GLN A 64 -0.49 14.28 -6.45
C GLN A 64 0.84 14.82 -5.92
N ALA A 65 1.01 14.90 -4.60
CA ALA A 65 2.28 15.34 -4.01
C ALA A 65 3.43 14.38 -4.35
N LEU A 66 3.21 13.08 -4.24
CA LEU A 66 4.18 12.07 -4.67
C LEU A 66 4.50 12.18 -6.15
N ALA A 67 3.48 12.42 -6.99
CA ALA A 67 3.70 12.62 -8.42
C ALA A 67 4.60 13.85 -8.69
N GLU A 68 4.36 14.98 -8.01
CA GLU A 68 5.19 16.19 -8.16
C GLU A 68 6.64 15.99 -7.68
N LEU A 69 6.90 15.04 -6.80
CA LEU A 69 8.26 14.65 -6.40
C LEU A 69 9.00 13.82 -7.46
N GLY A 70 8.33 13.42 -8.53
CA GLY A 70 8.95 12.69 -9.64
C GLY A 70 8.58 11.22 -9.71
N PHE A 71 7.40 10.85 -9.24
CA PHE A 71 6.86 9.49 -9.34
C PHE A 71 5.67 9.43 -10.28
N ILE A 72 5.41 8.26 -10.84
CA ILE A 72 4.09 7.91 -11.35
C ILE A 72 3.35 7.22 -10.22
N VAL A 73 2.17 7.71 -9.86
CA VAL A 73 1.36 7.10 -8.80
C VAL A 73 0.12 6.49 -9.41
N VAL A 74 -0.20 5.26 -9.02
CA VAL A 74 -1.40 4.56 -9.48
C VAL A 74 -2.22 4.07 -8.30
N ALA A 75 -3.53 4.06 -8.47
CA ALA A 75 -4.48 3.40 -7.60
C ALA A 75 -5.41 2.58 -8.49
N ILE A 76 -5.53 1.28 -8.22
CA ILE A 76 -6.31 0.34 -9.04
C ILE A 76 -7.24 -0.44 -8.11
N ASP A 77 -8.55 -0.46 -8.41
CA ASP A 77 -9.50 -1.30 -7.72
C ASP A 77 -9.44 -2.72 -8.30
N GLY A 78 -8.79 -3.62 -7.57
CA GLY A 78 -8.60 -5.02 -7.94
C GLY A 78 -9.81 -5.89 -7.68
N THR A 79 -9.70 -7.18 -8.02
CA THR A 79 -10.75 -8.18 -7.78
C THR A 79 -11.02 -8.32 -6.27
N GLY A 80 -12.30 -8.33 -5.89
CA GLY A 80 -12.71 -8.34 -4.48
C GLY A 80 -13.15 -6.98 -3.95
N ASN A 81 -12.94 -5.88 -4.68
CA ASN A 81 -13.51 -4.59 -4.31
C ASN A 81 -15.05 -4.61 -4.42
N PRO A 82 -15.76 -3.85 -3.55
CA PRO A 82 -17.21 -3.80 -3.56
C PRO A 82 -17.77 -3.04 -4.77
N THR A 83 -19.10 -2.91 -4.84
CA THR A 83 -19.85 -2.12 -5.84
C THR A 83 -19.84 -2.66 -7.26
N ARG A 84 -19.38 -3.90 -7.44
CA ARG A 84 -19.46 -4.65 -8.70
C ARG A 84 -20.30 -5.93 -8.54
N SER A 85 -20.14 -6.92 -9.44
CA SER A 85 -20.86 -8.17 -9.31
C SER A 85 -20.47 -8.96 -8.07
N LYS A 86 -21.41 -9.82 -7.59
CA LYS A 86 -21.12 -10.71 -6.46
C LYS A 86 -19.86 -11.55 -6.71
N SER A 87 -19.74 -12.15 -7.89
CA SER A 87 -18.59 -13.00 -8.24
C SER A 87 -17.25 -12.23 -8.27
N PHE A 88 -17.29 -10.93 -8.56
CA PHE A 88 -16.11 -10.08 -8.47
C PHE A 88 -15.72 -9.81 -7.01
N HIS A 89 -16.70 -9.50 -6.15
CA HIS A 89 -16.49 -9.26 -4.74
C HIS A 89 -16.06 -10.53 -3.98
N ASP A 90 -16.71 -11.65 -4.24
CA ASP A 90 -16.41 -12.94 -3.60
C ASP A 90 -14.99 -13.47 -3.90
N ALA A 91 -14.31 -12.92 -4.90
CA ALA A 91 -12.92 -13.27 -5.20
C ALA A 91 -11.95 -12.99 -4.05
N TYR A 92 -12.31 -12.10 -3.11
CA TYR A 92 -11.54 -11.80 -1.90
C TYR A 92 -11.76 -12.82 -0.77
N TYR A 93 -12.93 -13.48 -0.73
CA TYR A 93 -13.31 -14.34 0.38
C TYR A 93 -12.30 -15.46 0.63
N ALA A 94 -11.92 -15.64 1.89
CA ALA A 94 -10.94 -16.62 2.35
C ALA A 94 -9.52 -16.46 1.71
N ARG A 95 -9.19 -15.28 1.19
CA ARG A 95 -7.91 -14.95 0.54
C ARG A 95 -7.40 -13.58 0.93
N MET A 96 -7.43 -13.26 2.21
CA MET A 96 -7.12 -11.92 2.68
C MET A 96 -5.70 -11.47 2.31
N SER A 97 -4.71 -12.35 2.36
CA SER A 97 -3.32 -12.03 2.02
C SER A 97 -3.08 -11.86 0.51
N ASP A 98 -4.01 -12.29 -0.35
CA ASP A 98 -3.95 -11.98 -1.79
C ASP A 98 -3.96 -10.46 -2.02
N ASN A 99 -4.77 -9.73 -1.24
CA ASN A 99 -4.81 -8.27 -1.25
C ASN A 99 -4.91 -7.67 -2.66
N THR A 100 -5.44 -8.41 -3.62
CA THR A 100 -5.45 -8.07 -5.05
C THR A 100 -4.05 -7.84 -5.66
N LEU A 101 -2.98 -8.24 -4.99
CA LEU A 101 -1.59 -7.96 -5.41
C LEU A 101 -1.26 -8.47 -6.82
N PRO A 102 -1.67 -9.67 -7.24
CA PRO A 102 -1.48 -10.11 -8.63
C PRO A 102 -2.17 -9.20 -9.65
N ASP A 103 -3.33 -8.63 -9.32
CA ASP A 103 -4.03 -7.66 -10.18
C ASP A 103 -3.27 -6.34 -10.27
N GLN A 104 -2.74 -5.87 -9.13
CA GLN A 104 -1.92 -4.66 -9.08
C GLN A 104 -0.69 -4.80 -9.97
N ILE A 105 0.02 -5.92 -9.85
CA ILE A 105 1.21 -6.23 -10.66
C ILE A 105 0.84 -6.32 -12.14
N ALA A 106 -0.24 -7.04 -12.50
CA ALA A 106 -0.72 -7.15 -13.87
C ALA A 106 -1.06 -5.78 -14.45
N GLY A 107 -1.76 -4.95 -13.68
CA GLY A 107 -2.12 -3.58 -14.07
C GLY A 107 -0.89 -2.69 -14.27
N MET A 108 0.06 -2.70 -13.34
CA MET A 108 1.29 -1.92 -13.44
C MET A 108 2.13 -2.32 -14.67
N LYS A 109 2.21 -3.62 -14.99
CA LYS A 109 2.90 -4.11 -16.20
C LYS A 109 2.23 -3.59 -17.47
N GLN A 110 0.90 -3.70 -17.59
CA GLN A 110 0.14 -3.19 -18.73
C GLN A 110 0.29 -1.67 -18.90
N LEU A 111 0.36 -0.93 -17.79
CA LEU A 111 0.60 0.52 -17.82
C LEU A 111 2.02 0.84 -18.32
N ALA A 112 3.03 0.09 -17.91
CA ALA A 112 4.41 0.30 -18.37
C ALA A 112 4.61 -0.07 -19.86
N GLU A 113 3.86 -1.03 -20.37
CA GLU A 113 3.81 -1.32 -21.81
C GLU A 113 3.19 -0.15 -22.60
N ARG A 114 2.14 0.47 -22.05
CA ARG A 114 1.40 1.58 -22.65
C ARG A 114 2.12 2.92 -22.52
N TYR A 115 2.78 3.14 -21.40
CA TYR A 115 3.44 4.40 -21.06
C TYR A 115 4.93 4.16 -20.82
N ARG A 116 5.72 4.41 -21.84
CA ARG A 116 7.17 4.15 -21.87
C ARG A 116 7.97 4.88 -20.79
N PHE A 117 7.43 5.93 -20.20
CA PHE A 117 8.04 6.67 -19.10
C PHE A 117 7.95 5.97 -17.74
N ILE A 118 7.19 4.89 -17.60
CA ILE A 118 7.10 4.12 -16.35
C ILE A 118 8.31 3.18 -16.23
N ASP A 119 8.91 3.16 -15.05
CA ASP A 119 10.02 2.27 -14.69
C ASP A 119 9.57 1.25 -13.64
N LEU A 120 9.32 0.02 -14.08
CA LEU A 120 8.90 -1.07 -13.19
C LEU A 120 10.03 -1.62 -12.32
N GLU A 121 11.30 -1.40 -12.68
CA GLU A 121 12.44 -1.82 -11.86
C GLU A 121 12.53 -1.01 -10.56
N ARG A 122 11.82 0.11 -10.52
CA ARG A 122 11.66 0.96 -9.35
C ARG A 122 10.19 1.06 -8.97
N ALA A 123 9.60 -0.08 -8.56
CA ALA A 123 8.21 -0.14 -8.10
C ALA A 123 8.14 -0.06 -6.58
N GLY A 124 7.25 0.79 -6.07
CA GLY A 124 6.94 0.92 -4.65
C GLY A 124 5.45 0.75 -4.37
N MET A 125 5.12 0.57 -3.09
CA MET A 125 3.74 0.48 -2.62
C MET A 125 3.58 1.18 -1.27
N TRP A 126 2.44 1.80 -1.04
CA TRP A 126 2.08 2.25 0.29
C TRP A 126 0.58 2.18 0.51
N GLY A 127 0.20 2.05 1.76
CA GLY A 127 -1.19 2.08 2.18
C GLY A 127 -1.32 2.12 3.69
N HIS A 128 -2.51 2.47 4.13
CA HIS A 128 -2.88 2.60 5.53
C HIS A 128 -3.96 1.57 5.88
N SER A 129 -3.96 1.04 7.12
CA SER A 129 -4.96 0.06 7.57
C SER A 129 -4.90 -1.23 6.74
N GLY A 130 -5.98 -1.66 6.12
CA GLY A 130 -5.97 -2.73 5.13
C GLY A 130 -4.94 -2.52 4.00
N GLY A 131 -4.65 -1.27 3.65
CA GLY A 131 -3.57 -0.92 2.73
C GLY A 131 -2.18 -1.14 3.31
N GLY A 132 -2.01 -0.96 4.62
CA GLY A 132 -0.78 -1.31 5.35
C GLY A 132 -0.56 -2.81 5.36
N PHE A 133 -1.61 -3.58 5.64
CA PHE A 133 -1.59 -5.04 5.52
C PHE A 133 -1.16 -5.48 4.11
N ALA A 134 -1.80 -4.92 3.08
CA ALA A 134 -1.48 -5.23 1.68
C ALA A 134 -0.04 -4.86 1.29
N THR A 135 0.47 -3.72 1.78
CA THR A 135 1.83 -3.27 1.48
C THR A 135 2.87 -4.20 2.07
N ALA A 136 2.74 -4.61 3.32
CA ALA A 136 3.64 -5.60 3.92
C ALA A 136 3.54 -6.95 3.20
N SER A 137 2.32 -7.41 2.88
CA SER A 137 2.08 -8.60 2.04
C SER A 137 2.83 -8.52 0.71
N ALA A 138 2.76 -7.37 0.02
CA ALA A 138 3.44 -7.15 -1.26
C ALA A 138 4.96 -7.29 -1.15
N MET A 139 5.55 -6.70 -0.10
CA MET A 139 6.98 -6.75 0.15
C MET A 139 7.47 -8.16 0.49
N PHE A 140 6.62 -9.01 1.06
CA PHE A 140 6.95 -10.37 1.45
C PHE A 140 6.60 -11.42 0.37
N GLN A 141 5.51 -11.24 -0.36
CA GLN A 141 5.07 -12.19 -1.38
C GLN A 141 5.70 -11.92 -2.75
N TYR A 142 5.98 -10.65 -3.05
CA TYR A 142 6.55 -10.22 -4.34
C TYR A 142 7.82 -9.38 -4.16
N PRO A 143 8.83 -9.89 -3.41
CA PRO A 143 10.02 -9.13 -3.03
C PRO A 143 10.91 -8.78 -4.23
N ASP A 144 10.76 -9.47 -5.36
CA ASP A 144 11.49 -9.17 -6.58
C ASP A 144 10.80 -8.09 -7.42
N PHE A 145 9.52 -7.83 -7.19
CA PHE A 145 8.79 -6.77 -7.89
C PHE A 145 8.81 -5.45 -7.12
N PHE A 146 8.36 -5.44 -5.86
CA PHE A 146 8.32 -4.25 -5.03
C PHE A 146 9.65 -4.01 -4.32
N LYS A 147 10.23 -2.83 -4.54
CA LYS A 147 11.55 -2.44 -3.99
C LYS A 147 11.43 -1.64 -2.70
N VAL A 148 10.36 -0.86 -2.56
CA VAL A 148 10.12 0.00 -1.39
C VAL A 148 8.65 -0.12 -0.97
N GLY A 149 8.42 -0.38 0.31
CA GLY A 149 7.09 -0.45 0.91
C GLY A 149 6.95 0.45 2.14
N ILE A 150 5.80 1.11 2.28
CA ILE A 150 5.45 1.85 3.47
C ILE A 150 4.10 1.35 3.97
N SER A 151 4.14 0.57 5.03
CA SER A 151 2.99 -0.09 5.64
C SER A 151 2.57 0.67 6.89
N GLU A 152 1.40 1.30 6.84
CA GLU A 152 0.89 2.13 7.92
C GLU A 152 -0.31 1.47 8.60
N SER A 153 -0.25 1.29 9.93
CA SER A 153 -1.34 0.79 10.79
C SER A 153 -2.04 -0.47 10.24
N GLY A 154 -1.25 -1.43 9.74
CA GLY A 154 -1.77 -2.63 9.08
C GLY A 154 -2.30 -3.68 10.05
N ASN A 155 -3.45 -4.29 9.75
CA ASN A 155 -4.00 -5.45 10.43
C ASN A 155 -3.30 -6.74 9.98
N HIS A 156 -2.04 -6.88 10.34
CA HIS A 156 -1.13 -7.90 9.80
C HIS A 156 -1.50 -9.33 10.14
N ASP A 157 -2.23 -9.53 11.23
CA ASP A 157 -2.84 -10.81 11.61
C ASP A 157 -4.29 -10.57 11.98
N ASN A 158 -5.21 -11.09 11.17
CA ASN A 158 -6.63 -10.87 11.37
C ASN A 158 -7.25 -11.68 12.53
N ARG A 159 -6.46 -12.52 13.21
CA ARG A 159 -6.82 -13.07 14.54
C ARG A 159 -6.69 -12.04 15.66
N ASN A 160 -5.94 -10.96 15.39
CA ASN A 160 -5.72 -9.83 16.30
C ASN A 160 -6.37 -8.55 15.75
N TYR A 161 -7.54 -8.70 15.14
CA TYR A 161 -8.37 -7.63 14.60
C TYR A 161 -9.84 -7.91 14.94
N GLU A 162 -10.79 -7.16 14.40
CA GLU A 162 -12.23 -7.31 14.66
C GLU A 162 -12.76 -8.67 14.15
N ASP A 163 -13.35 -9.47 15.05
CA ASP A 163 -13.82 -10.82 14.76
C ASP A 163 -14.89 -10.83 13.65
N ASP A 164 -15.86 -9.92 13.72
CA ASP A 164 -16.96 -9.84 12.76
C ASP A 164 -16.44 -9.49 11.35
N TRP A 165 -15.39 -8.69 11.23
CA TRP A 165 -14.75 -8.41 9.95
C TRP A 165 -13.96 -9.63 9.45
N GLY A 166 -13.17 -10.26 10.31
CA GLY A 166 -12.41 -11.47 9.98
C GLY A 166 -13.33 -12.62 9.53
N GLU A 167 -14.32 -12.95 10.32
CA GLU A 167 -15.27 -14.02 10.00
C GLU A 167 -16.09 -13.76 8.74
N ARG A 168 -16.50 -12.51 8.54
CA ARG A 168 -17.28 -12.10 7.36
C ARG A 168 -16.52 -12.29 6.05
N TYR A 169 -15.23 -12.01 6.02
CA TYR A 169 -14.45 -11.97 4.78
C TYR A 169 -13.46 -13.13 4.62
N HIS A 170 -13.16 -13.83 5.69
CA HIS A 170 -12.27 -15.00 5.66
C HIS A 170 -12.96 -16.31 6.09
N GLY A 171 -14.02 -16.21 6.85
CA GLY A 171 -14.71 -17.35 7.47
C GLY A 171 -14.25 -17.61 8.90
N LEU A 172 -14.91 -18.54 9.57
CA LEU A 172 -14.59 -18.92 10.94
C LEU A 172 -13.17 -19.46 11.06
N LEU A 173 -12.55 -19.24 12.20
CA LEU A 173 -11.28 -19.88 12.54
C LEU A 173 -11.46 -21.39 12.59
N THR A 174 -10.70 -22.09 11.77
CA THR A 174 -10.68 -23.56 11.71
C THR A 174 -9.27 -24.08 11.77
N THR A 175 -9.05 -25.16 12.50
CA THR A 175 -7.72 -25.73 12.71
C THR A 175 -7.60 -27.08 12.03
N THR A 176 -6.50 -27.31 11.30
CA THR A 176 -6.14 -28.61 10.75
C THR A 176 -4.73 -28.97 11.26
N GLY A 177 -4.67 -29.90 12.21
CA GLY A 177 -3.43 -30.20 12.93
C GLY A 177 -3.00 -29.02 13.83
N ALA A 178 -1.78 -28.55 13.66
CA ALA A 178 -1.21 -27.43 14.41
C ALA A 178 -1.37 -26.07 13.69
N VAL A 179 -2.01 -26.03 12.52
CA VAL A 179 -2.12 -24.82 11.66
C VAL A 179 -3.58 -24.46 11.49
N ASP A 180 -3.91 -23.20 11.66
CA ASP A 180 -5.24 -22.68 11.36
C ASP A 180 -5.30 -22.02 9.98
N ASN A 181 -6.51 -21.71 9.51
CA ASN A 181 -6.73 -21.12 8.20
C ASN A 181 -6.28 -19.65 8.08
N TYR A 182 -5.99 -18.98 9.20
CA TYR A 182 -5.47 -17.61 9.25
C TYR A 182 -3.94 -17.54 9.19
N ASP A 183 -3.22 -18.63 9.57
CA ASP A 183 -1.75 -18.63 9.64
C ASP A 183 -1.09 -18.22 8.31
N LYS A 184 -1.53 -18.78 7.19
CA LYS A 184 -0.97 -18.47 5.87
C LYS A 184 -1.35 -17.08 5.34
N GLU A 185 -2.35 -16.46 5.95
CA GLU A 185 -2.84 -15.12 5.60
C GLU A 185 -2.17 -14.02 6.43
N ALA A 186 -1.42 -14.39 7.48
CA ALA A 186 -0.77 -13.47 8.39
C ALA A 186 0.62 -13.05 7.89
N ASN A 187 0.89 -11.75 7.89
CA ASN A 187 2.12 -11.20 7.31
C ASN A 187 3.40 -11.67 8.01
N GLN A 188 3.38 -11.87 9.33
CA GLN A 188 4.58 -12.31 10.07
C GLN A 188 5.09 -13.68 9.59
N THR A 189 4.23 -14.53 9.04
CA THR A 189 4.65 -15.86 8.54
C THR A 189 5.52 -15.77 7.29
N LEU A 190 5.44 -14.67 6.55
CA LEU A 190 6.15 -14.41 5.30
C LEU A 190 7.29 -13.39 5.45
N ALA A 191 7.47 -12.78 6.61
CA ALA A 191 8.42 -11.69 6.85
C ALA A 191 9.87 -12.03 6.46
N LYS A 192 10.28 -13.31 6.56
CA LYS A 192 11.59 -13.82 6.15
C LYS A 192 11.93 -13.58 4.66
N ASN A 193 10.91 -13.34 3.83
CA ASN A 193 11.09 -13.15 2.39
C ASN A 193 11.46 -11.71 2.02
N LEU A 194 11.43 -10.76 2.96
CA LEU A 194 11.76 -9.36 2.68
C LEU A 194 13.12 -9.22 2.00
N LYS A 195 13.17 -8.50 0.88
CA LYS A 195 14.38 -8.13 0.16
C LYS A 195 14.56 -6.62 0.01
N GLY A 196 13.45 -5.91 -0.17
CA GLY A 196 13.43 -4.46 -0.39
C GLY A 196 13.50 -3.63 0.89
N LYS A 197 13.26 -2.34 0.78
CA LYS A 197 13.18 -1.39 1.89
C LYS A 197 11.75 -1.30 2.40
N LEU A 198 11.55 -1.61 3.67
CA LEU A 198 10.24 -1.58 4.32
C LEU A 198 10.26 -0.60 5.49
N MET A 199 9.31 0.33 5.51
CA MET A 199 8.97 1.13 6.68
C MET A 199 7.61 0.69 7.22
N LEU A 200 7.60 0.31 8.50
CA LEU A 200 6.38 0.06 9.28
C LEU A 200 6.08 1.32 10.09
N ALA A 201 4.81 1.73 10.15
CA ALA A 201 4.39 2.85 10.99
C ALA A 201 3.09 2.53 11.71
N HIS A 202 2.96 2.95 12.99
CA HIS A 202 1.75 2.72 13.77
C HIS A 202 1.57 3.79 14.86
N GLY A 203 0.33 4.14 15.16
CA GLY A 203 -0.03 4.95 16.32
C GLY A 203 -0.07 4.10 17.59
N THR A 204 0.54 4.56 18.69
CA THR A 204 0.59 3.73 19.92
C THR A 204 -0.74 3.63 20.66
N MET A 205 -1.72 4.47 20.32
CA MET A 205 -3.08 4.47 20.88
C MET A 205 -4.13 4.15 19.80
N ASP A 206 -3.74 3.36 18.81
CA ASP A 206 -4.64 2.87 17.78
C ASP A 206 -5.61 1.86 18.38
N ASP A 207 -6.87 2.25 18.49
CA ASP A 207 -7.97 1.45 19.03
C ASP A 207 -8.80 0.73 17.95
N ASN A 208 -8.53 1.03 16.68
CA ASN A 208 -9.13 0.33 15.55
C ASN A 208 -8.29 -0.90 15.16
N VAL A 209 -7.02 -0.70 14.85
CA VAL A 209 -6.06 -1.77 14.61
C VAL A 209 -5.03 -1.77 15.73
N PRO A 210 -5.07 -2.74 16.65
CA PRO A 210 -4.12 -2.78 17.76
C PRO A 210 -2.67 -2.76 17.28
N PRO A 211 -1.77 -1.94 17.90
CA PRO A 211 -0.36 -1.86 17.51
C PRO A 211 0.38 -3.20 17.60
N ASP A 212 -0.16 -4.16 18.34
CA ASP A 212 0.36 -5.53 18.45
C ASP A 212 0.46 -6.21 17.08
N ASN A 213 -0.41 -5.86 16.13
CA ASN A 213 -0.29 -6.31 14.74
C ASN A 213 1.07 -5.97 14.13
N THR A 214 1.54 -4.75 14.34
CA THR A 214 2.86 -4.33 13.84
C THR A 214 3.99 -5.02 14.63
N TRP A 215 3.84 -5.22 15.94
CA TRP A 215 4.84 -5.91 16.74
C TRP A 215 5.03 -7.38 16.34
N LEU A 216 3.98 -8.08 15.90
CA LEU A 216 4.10 -9.44 15.34
C LEU A 216 5.02 -9.47 14.11
N VAL A 217 4.88 -8.49 13.23
CA VAL A 217 5.74 -8.38 12.02
C VAL A 217 7.17 -7.99 12.39
N VAL A 218 7.34 -7.04 13.32
CA VAL A 218 8.65 -6.62 13.84
C VAL A 218 9.42 -7.80 14.42
N ASP A 219 8.78 -8.57 15.30
CA ASP A 219 9.38 -9.77 15.93
C ASP A 219 9.84 -10.78 14.85
N ALA A 220 8.97 -11.04 13.86
CA ALA A 220 9.29 -11.97 12.78
C ALA A 220 10.44 -11.50 11.90
N LEU A 221 10.50 -10.19 11.59
CA LEU A 221 11.60 -9.59 10.83
C LEU A 221 12.93 -9.69 11.59
N ILE A 222 12.94 -9.38 12.88
CA ILE A 222 14.12 -9.50 13.76
C ILE A 222 14.61 -10.95 13.79
N LYS A 223 13.70 -11.91 14.03
CA LYS A 223 14.03 -13.34 14.04
C LYS A 223 14.59 -13.84 12.72
N ALA A 224 14.14 -13.22 11.61
CA ALA A 224 14.64 -13.53 10.27
C ALA A 224 15.92 -12.76 9.88
N GLY A 225 16.47 -11.93 10.76
CA GLY A 225 17.65 -11.10 10.49
C GLY A 225 17.46 -10.08 9.37
N LYS A 226 16.24 -9.50 9.26
CA LYS A 226 15.89 -8.53 8.21
C LYS A 226 16.01 -7.10 8.71
N ASP A 227 16.56 -6.23 7.86
CA ASP A 227 16.59 -4.80 8.12
C ASP A 227 15.29 -4.15 7.66
N PHE A 228 14.74 -3.28 8.51
CA PHE A 228 13.53 -2.50 8.26
C PHE A 228 13.55 -1.21 9.08
N ASP A 229 12.68 -0.27 8.72
CA ASP A 229 12.47 0.96 9.48
C ASP A 229 11.15 0.92 10.23
N LEU A 230 11.12 1.47 11.44
CA LEU A 230 9.93 1.51 12.30
C LEU A 230 9.67 2.93 12.80
N VAL A 231 8.43 3.40 12.64
CA VAL A 231 7.96 4.69 13.14
C VAL A 231 6.75 4.48 14.04
N MET A 232 6.98 4.41 15.34
CA MET A 232 5.89 4.43 16.33
C MET A 232 5.57 5.87 16.69
N ILE A 233 4.29 6.26 16.57
CA ILE A 233 3.83 7.62 16.84
C ILE A 233 3.13 7.64 18.20
N PRO A 234 3.77 8.20 19.24
CA PRO A 234 3.22 8.21 20.59
C PRO A 234 1.88 8.95 20.64
N ASN A 235 0.94 8.39 21.41
CA ASN A 235 -0.40 8.94 21.66
C ASN A 235 -1.25 9.18 20.40
N ALA A 236 -0.85 8.64 19.26
CA ALA A 236 -1.63 8.73 18.03
C ALA A 236 -2.57 7.53 17.90
N ALA A 237 -3.81 7.81 17.52
CA ALA A 237 -4.81 6.82 17.11
C ALA A 237 -4.59 6.40 15.64
N HIS A 238 -5.56 5.68 15.07
CA HIS A 238 -5.48 5.09 13.72
C HIS A 238 -5.10 6.07 12.61
N GLY A 239 -5.61 7.31 12.64
CA GLY A 239 -5.35 8.34 11.61
C GLY A 239 -4.19 9.30 11.92
N TYR A 240 -3.36 9.04 12.95
CA TYR A 240 -2.21 9.83 13.42
C TYR A 240 -2.51 11.26 13.90
N GLY A 241 -3.73 11.79 13.77
CA GLY A 241 -4.13 13.10 14.28
C GLY A 241 -3.16 14.23 13.91
N ALA A 242 -2.64 14.93 14.90
CA ALA A 242 -1.68 16.03 14.73
C ALA A 242 -0.35 15.59 14.07
N ALA A 243 0.00 14.31 14.14
CA ALA A 243 1.21 13.79 13.52
C ALA A 243 1.05 13.40 12.05
N SER A 244 -0.15 13.56 11.44
CA SER A 244 -0.41 13.17 10.05
C SER A 244 0.54 13.83 9.05
N ASN A 245 0.85 15.13 9.20
CA ASN A 245 1.79 15.83 8.34
C ASN A 245 3.23 15.32 8.52
N TYR A 246 3.62 14.96 9.75
CA TYR A 246 4.91 14.34 10.02
C TYR A 246 5.02 12.99 9.30
N MET A 247 3.99 12.13 9.43
CA MET A 247 3.99 10.82 8.77
C MET A 247 3.98 10.94 7.24
N MET A 248 3.20 11.87 6.70
CA MET A 248 3.18 12.16 5.25
C MET A 248 4.57 12.56 4.75
N ARG A 249 5.28 13.44 5.48
CA ARG A 249 6.66 13.80 5.15
C ARG A 249 7.60 12.59 5.21
N ARG A 250 7.50 11.75 6.24
CA ARG A 250 8.31 10.52 6.36
C ARG A 250 8.10 9.58 5.18
N ARG A 251 6.87 9.47 4.70
CA ARG A 251 6.53 8.70 3.49
C ARG A 251 7.21 9.28 2.26
N TRP A 252 7.13 10.59 2.05
CA TRP A 252 7.79 11.24 0.92
C TRP A 252 9.31 11.07 0.96
N ASP A 253 9.91 11.34 2.11
CA ASP A 253 11.35 11.20 2.31
C ASP A 253 11.83 9.78 2.04
N TYR A 254 11.07 8.78 2.48
CA TYR A 254 11.42 7.37 2.30
C TYR A 254 11.41 6.96 0.82
N PHE A 255 10.39 7.34 0.07
CA PHE A 255 10.36 7.09 -1.37
C PHE A 255 11.43 7.88 -2.12
N VAL A 256 11.65 9.14 -1.79
CA VAL A 256 12.72 9.95 -2.39
C VAL A 256 14.08 9.31 -2.16
N GLN A 257 14.34 8.88 -0.94
CA GLN A 257 15.62 8.26 -0.59
C GLN A 257 15.83 6.91 -1.26
N HIS A 258 14.85 6.02 -1.17
CA HIS A 258 15.03 4.61 -1.52
C HIS A 258 14.55 4.23 -2.93
N LEU A 259 13.71 5.05 -3.55
CA LEU A 259 13.19 4.75 -4.89
C LEU A 259 13.73 5.72 -5.96
N LEU A 260 13.95 7.00 -5.63
CA LEU A 260 14.64 7.96 -6.50
C LEU A 260 16.17 7.94 -6.31
N GLY A 261 16.67 7.50 -5.14
CA GLY A 261 18.07 7.58 -4.79
C GLY A 261 18.57 9.00 -4.51
N ALA A 262 17.65 9.90 -4.12
CA ALA A 262 17.96 11.28 -3.80
C ALA A 262 17.94 11.52 -2.29
N THR A 263 18.64 12.57 -1.83
CA THR A 263 18.66 12.94 -0.41
C THR A 263 17.51 13.91 -0.13
N PRO A 264 16.53 13.54 0.71
CA PRO A 264 15.46 14.46 1.08
C PRO A 264 15.98 15.60 1.98
N PRO A 265 15.32 16.77 1.96
CA PRO A 265 15.71 17.88 2.84
C PRO A 265 15.50 17.52 4.31
N LYS A 266 16.47 17.83 5.15
CA LYS A 266 16.38 17.57 6.60
C LYS A 266 15.38 18.51 7.27
N ALA A 267 14.64 17.96 8.25
CA ALA A 267 13.73 18.69 9.14
C ALA A 267 12.68 19.57 8.40
N TYR A 268 12.33 19.22 7.18
CA TYR A 268 11.26 19.90 6.45
C TYR A 268 9.92 19.74 7.16
N GLN A 269 9.15 20.82 7.28
CA GLN A 269 7.82 20.80 7.88
C GLN A 269 6.76 21.08 6.81
N ILE A 270 5.76 20.20 6.75
CA ILE A 270 4.58 20.39 5.91
C ILE A 270 3.52 21.13 6.74
N GLY A 271 3.10 22.27 6.25
CA GLY A 271 2.08 23.09 6.90
C GLY A 271 2.36 24.58 6.75
N PRO A 272 1.44 25.45 7.17
CA PRO A 272 1.74 26.88 7.23
C PRO A 272 2.94 27.08 8.15
N LYS A 273 3.91 27.87 7.70
CA LYS A 273 4.97 28.35 8.61
C LYS A 273 4.26 29.11 9.74
N SER A 274 4.39 28.62 10.95
CA SER A 274 3.98 29.31 12.16
C SER A 274 4.65 30.67 12.27
#